data_e5ecc8340486a8dbae8bd4f1f90a0369
#
_entry.id   e5ecc8340486a8dbae8bd4f1f90a0369
#
_cell.length_a   1.000
_cell.length_b   1.000
_cell.length_c   1.000
_cell.angle_alpha   90.00
_cell.angle_beta   90.00
_cell.angle_gamma   90.00
#
_symmetry.space_group_name_H-M   'P 1'
#
loop_
_entity.id
_entity.type
_entity.pdbx_description
1 polymer ?
#
loop_
_entity_poly.entity_id
_entity_poly.type
_entity_poly.pdbx_seq_one_letter_code
_entity_poly.pdbx_strand_id
1 'polypeptide(L)'
;MDRRAVIGWLGAALLGGCGGGGGGGPAPIANGAGSAPVASNVALSSSIALWGDSLTAGVGDQLKALEGGKPVFNGGVNGETSMQIADRQAADAAHRDWVTVFWYGHNNLKDPSVIDLQRDPAQVKADIARSVAALAPGNTHFLVLSVVNQDKPGERRGEPVYQAILQLNAELAAAYPNNYFDIRSWLVAQANPNNPDDAASLQADLPARSLRWDEVHLTLDGSTTVAKKIKDLLDARGW
;
A
#
# COMPACT_ATOMS: atom_id res chain seq x y z
N MET A 1 -12.42 -49.81 -4.77
CA MET A 1 -13.59 -49.62 -3.90
C MET A 1 -13.87 -48.12 -3.90
N ASP A 2 -14.50 -47.59 -4.82
CA ASP A 2 -15.88 -47.41 -5.26
C ASP A 2 -16.81 -46.92 -4.12
N ARG A 3 -17.29 -45.69 -4.24
CA ARG A 3 -18.69 -45.29 -4.25
C ARG A 3 -18.87 -43.79 -4.30
N ARG A 4 -19.47 -43.42 -5.41
CA ARG A 4 -20.13 -42.16 -5.75
C ARG A 4 -21.37 -41.90 -4.88
N ALA A 5 -21.72 -40.64 -4.63
CA ALA A 5 -23.13 -40.26 -4.52
C ALA A 5 -23.33 -38.82 -5.02
N VAL A 6 -24.00 -38.69 -6.15
CA VAL A 6 -24.59 -37.48 -6.73
C VAL A 6 -26.02 -37.42 -6.19
N ILE A 7 -26.50 -36.26 -5.73
CA ILE A 7 -27.93 -35.97 -5.59
C ILE A 7 -28.20 -34.58 -6.15
N GLY A 8 -28.86 -34.57 -7.30
CA GLY A 8 -29.54 -33.42 -7.86
C GLY A 8 -30.98 -33.33 -7.36
N TRP A 9 -31.51 -32.14 -7.29
CA TRP A 9 -32.95 -31.91 -7.25
C TRP A 9 -33.35 -30.82 -8.22
N LEU A 10 -34.25 -31.20 -9.12
CA LEU A 10 -34.98 -30.40 -10.10
C LEU A 10 -36.40 -30.08 -9.56
N GLY A 11 -36.96 -28.97 -10.02
CA GLY A 11 -38.40 -28.78 -10.25
C GLY A 11 -39.12 -28.03 -9.12
N ALA A 12 -40.12 -27.18 -9.33
CA ALA A 12 -41.04 -27.01 -10.43
C ALA A 12 -41.72 -25.64 -10.31
N ALA A 13 -42.14 -25.12 -11.46
CA ALA A 13 -43.00 -23.96 -11.62
C ALA A 13 -44.47 -24.33 -11.30
N LEU A 14 -45.26 -23.39 -10.78
CA LEU A 14 -46.71 -23.40 -10.88
C LEU A 14 -47.28 -22.00 -11.16
N LEU A 15 -48.03 -21.93 -12.23
CA LEU A 15 -48.86 -20.85 -12.76
C LEU A 15 -50.23 -20.85 -12.11
N GLY A 16 -50.89 -19.69 -12.06
CA GLY A 16 -52.32 -19.52 -11.87
C GLY A 16 -52.64 -18.35 -10.93
N GLY A 17 -53.49 -17.43 -11.21
CA GLY A 17 -54.52 -17.20 -12.19
C GLY A 17 -55.30 -15.93 -11.81
N CYS A 18 -55.96 -15.34 -12.78
CA CYS A 18 -56.75 -14.11 -12.92
C CYS A 18 -57.76 -13.72 -11.82
N GLY A 19 -58.07 -12.40 -11.77
CA GLY A 19 -59.35 -11.84 -11.34
C GLY A 19 -59.29 -10.39 -10.85
N GLY A 20 -59.60 -9.39 -11.66
CA GLY A 20 -60.83 -8.64 -11.74
C GLY A 20 -60.87 -7.29 -11.04
N GLY A 21 -60.78 -6.18 -11.81
CA GLY A 21 -61.70 -5.09 -11.81
C GLY A 21 -61.62 -3.99 -10.72
N GLY A 22 -61.36 -2.72 -11.11
CA GLY A 22 -61.69 -1.56 -10.31
C GLY A 22 -60.92 -0.30 -10.76
N GLY A 23 -61.56 0.57 -11.52
CA GLY A 23 -60.98 1.79 -12.06
C GLY A 23 -60.67 2.81 -10.99
N GLY A 24 -59.58 3.50 -11.13
CA GLY A 24 -59.17 4.70 -10.44
C GLY A 24 -58.08 5.39 -11.26
N GLY A 25 -58.36 6.59 -11.76
CA GLY A 25 -57.48 7.32 -12.63
C GLY A 25 -56.09 7.59 -12.05
N PRO A 26 -55.09 7.80 -12.90
CA PRO A 26 -53.73 7.98 -12.45
C PRO A 26 -53.55 9.37 -11.84
N ALA A 27 -53.05 9.37 -10.60
CA ALA A 27 -52.47 10.59 -10.01
C ALA A 27 -51.15 10.92 -10.74
N PRO A 28 -50.79 12.23 -10.89
CA PRO A 28 -49.55 12.57 -11.53
C PRO A 28 -48.38 12.09 -10.70
N ILE A 29 -47.53 11.27 -11.32
CA ILE A 29 -46.24 10.87 -10.76
C ILE A 29 -45.38 12.11 -10.76
N ALA A 30 -45.12 12.67 -9.58
CA ALA A 30 -44.05 13.63 -9.38
C ALA A 30 -42.73 12.92 -9.69
N ASN A 31 -42.13 13.24 -10.83
CA ASN A 31 -40.76 12.89 -11.13
C ASN A 31 -39.86 13.60 -10.10
N GLY A 32 -39.61 12.94 -8.97
CA GLY A 32 -38.51 13.27 -8.11
C GLY A 32 -37.24 12.95 -8.89
N ALA A 33 -36.69 13.96 -9.55
CA ALA A 33 -35.33 13.89 -10.04
C ALA A 33 -34.44 13.65 -8.80
N GLY A 34 -34.10 12.40 -8.57
CA GLY A 34 -33.05 12.04 -7.63
C GLY A 34 -31.79 12.73 -8.10
N SER A 35 -31.42 13.79 -7.42
CA SER A 35 -30.11 14.41 -7.58
C SER A 35 -29.08 13.30 -7.35
N ALA A 36 -28.36 12.93 -8.41
CA ALA A 36 -27.17 12.11 -8.26
C ALA A 36 -26.31 12.78 -7.18
N PRO A 37 -25.68 12.01 -6.29
CA PRO A 37 -24.78 12.59 -5.31
C PRO A 37 -23.72 13.36 -6.08
N VAL A 38 -23.71 14.68 -5.92
CA VAL A 38 -22.64 15.54 -6.41
C VAL A 38 -21.41 15.02 -5.67
N ALA A 39 -20.47 14.42 -6.39
CA ALA A 39 -19.16 14.13 -5.84
C ALA A 39 -18.63 15.48 -5.36
N SER A 40 -18.64 15.69 -4.05
CA SER A 40 -18.03 16.86 -3.46
C SER A 40 -16.55 16.77 -3.83
N ASN A 41 -16.09 17.72 -4.66
CA ASN A 41 -14.67 17.94 -4.88
C ASN A 41 -14.09 18.37 -3.52
N VAL A 42 -13.68 17.38 -2.73
CA VAL A 42 -12.88 17.65 -1.54
C VAL A 42 -11.60 18.28 -2.06
N ALA A 43 -11.37 19.54 -1.69
CA ALA A 43 -10.10 20.18 -2.00
C ALA A 43 -9.02 19.37 -1.29
N LEU A 44 -8.19 18.68 -2.06
CA LEU A 44 -7.10 17.89 -1.52
C LEU A 44 -6.08 18.82 -0.87
N SER A 45 -5.62 18.45 0.31
CA SER A 45 -4.55 19.15 1.01
C SER A 45 -3.22 18.94 0.29
N SER A 46 -2.37 19.96 0.26
CA SER A 46 -0.97 19.83 -0.16
C SER A 46 -0.08 19.23 0.94
N SER A 47 -0.62 19.03 2.15
CA SER A 47 0.08 18.41 3.29
C SER A 47 0.36 16.94 3.00
N ILE A 48 1.41 16.38 3.61
CA ILE A 48 1.90 15.04 3.31
C ILE A 48 1.76 14.14 4.54
N ALA A 49 1.20 12.95 4.37
CA ALA A 49 1.15 11.91 5.39
C ALA A 49 1.97 10.68 4.95
N LEU A 50 2.89 10.23 5.79
CA LEU A 50 3.60 8.98 5.58
C LEU A 50 3.05 7.92 6.54
N TRP A 51 2.76 6.74 6.02
CA TRP A 51 2.31 5.59 6.80
C TRP A 51 3.24 4.42 6.58
N GLY A 52 3.76 3.87 7.67
CA GLY A 52 4.70 2.76 7.58
C GLY A 52 5.29 2.32 8.91
N ASP A 53 6.39 1.59 8.79
CA ASP A 53 7.16 1.02 9.88
C ASP A 53 8.41 1.85 10.25
N SER A 54 9.47 1.19 10.73
CA SER A 54 10.72 1.84 11.15
C SER A 54 11.46 2.58 10.02
N LEU A 55 11.35 2.10 8.77
CA LEU A 55 11.95 2.79 7.62
C LEU A 55 11.24 4.13 7.38
N THR A 56 9.93 4.12 7.44
CA THR A 56 9.10 5.32 7.32
C THR A 56 9.37 6.31 8.45
N ALA A 57 9.53 5.84 9.70
CA ALA A 57 9.83 6.70 10.84
C ALA A 57 11.08 7.56 10.62
N GLY A 58 12.17 6.95 10.15
CA GLY A 58 13.42 7.68 9.87
C GLY A 58 13.29 8.65 8.72
N VAL A 59 12.58 8.27 7.66
CA VAL A 59 12.41 9.08 6.44
C VAL A 59 11.44 10.24 6.66
N GLY A 60 10.36 10.03 7.43
CA GLY A 60 9.34 11.05 7.67
C GLY A 60 9.89 12.31 8.34
N ASP A 61 10.82 12.16 9.27
CA ASP A 61 11.48 13.32 9.93
C ASP A 61 12.37 14.09 8.94
N GLN A 62 13.06 13.39 8.04
CA GLN A 62 13.88 14.04 7.01
C GLN A 62 13.01 14.75 5.96
N LEU A 63 11.89 14.15 5.57
CA LEU A 63 10.95 14.79 4.63
C LEU A 63 10.36 16.05 5.24
N LYS A 64 9.96 16.01 6.52
CA LYS A 64 9.48 17.19 7.24
C LYS A 64 10.49 18.35 7.24
N ALA A 65 11.78 18.03 7.40
CA ALA A 65 12.84 19.03 7.34
C ALA A 65 13.01 19.61 5.93
N LEU A 66 12.83 18.81 4.88
CA LEU A 66 12.99 19.22 3.48
C LEU A 66 11.80 20.06 2.95
N GLU A 67 10.61 19.88 3.50
CA GLU A 67 9.38 20.54 3.02
C GLU A 67 9.22 22.00 3.48
N GLY A 68 10.14 22.50 4.31
CA GLY A 68 10.27 23.95 4.57
C GLY A 68 9.03 24.63 5.16
N GLY A 69 8.21 23.89 5.92
CA GLY A 69 6.99 24.44 6.55
C GLY A 69 5.67 23.85 6.03
N LYS A 70 5.68 23.09 4.92
CA LYS A 70 4.53 22.27 4.53
C LYS A 70 4.28 21.23 5.63
N PRO A 71 3.04 21.03 6.10
CA PRO A 71 2.76 20.03 7.12
C PRO A 71 3.12 18.61 6.64
N VAL A 72 3.89 17.89 7.44
CA VAL A 72 4.24 16.49 7.20
C VAL A 72 3.90 15.69 8.46
N PHE A 73 3.01 14.73 8.33
CA PHE A 73 2.70 13.74 9.35
C PHE A 73 3.60 12.52 9.17
N ASN A 74 4.41 12.23 10.18
CA ASN A 74 5.23 11.02 10.22
C ASN A 74 4.47 9.93 10.99
N GLY A 75 3.80 9.05 10.26
CA GLY A 75 3.06 7.90 10.76
C GLY A 75 3.88 6.60 10.80
N GLY A 76 5.20 6.70 10.76
CA GLY A 76 6.10 5.54 10.92
C GLY A 76 6.14 5.04 12.36
N VAL A 77 5.95 3.73 12.59
CA VAL A 77 6.07 3.09 13.91
C VAL A 77 6.93 1.83 13.82
N ASN A 78 7.98 1.80 14.63
CA ASN A 78 8.99 0.74 14.57
C ASN A 78 8.37 -0.66 14.82
N GLY A 79 8.68 -1.60 13.94
CA GLY A 79 8.33 -3.01 14.11
C GLY A 79 6.89 -3.37 13.74
N GLU A 80 6.04 -2.40 13.40
CA GLU A 80 4.66 -2.70 13.01
C GLU A 80 4.55 -3.51 11.73
N THR A 81 3.59 -4.42 11.72
CA THR A 81 3.14 -5.16 10.55
C THR A 81 2.17 -4.32 9.72
N SER A 82 1.92 -4.75 8.47
CA SER A 82 0.97 -4.07 7.57
C SER A 82 -0.42 -3.93 8.16
N MET A 83 -0.90 -4.94 8.89
CA MET A 83 -2.21 -4.92 9.54
C MET A 83 -2.31 -3.83 10.60
N GLN A 84 -1.29 -3.71 11.48
CA GLN A 84 -1.25 -2.69 12.53
C GLN A 84 -1.20 -1.28 11.94
N ILE A 85 -0.41 -1.08 10.87
CA ILE A 85 -0.31 0.20 10.17
C ILE A 85 -1.64 0.57 9.53
N ALA A 86 -2.27 -0.37 8.81
CA ALA A 86 -3.55 -0.14 8.16
C ALA A 86 -4.69 0.11 9.16
N ASP A 87 -4.67 -0.52 10.35
CA ASP A 87 -5.62 -0.27 11.43
C ASP A 87 -5.48 1.15 11.97
N ARG A 88 -4.24 1.60 12.24
CA ARG A 88 -3.98 2.98 12.69
C ARG A 88 -4.42 4.01 11.65
N GLN A 89 -4.05 3.79 10.40
CA GLN A 89 -4.38 4.69 9.30
C GLN A 89 -5.90 4.75 9.06
N ALA A 90 -6.62 3.63 9.14
CA ALA A 90 -8.07 3.59 9.00
C ALA A 90 -8.80 4.30 10.15
N ALA A 91 -8.22 4.31 11.37
CA ALA A 91 -8.74 5.04 12.50
C ALA A 91 -8.46 6.55 12.45
N ASP A 92 -7.47 6.98 11.65
CA ASP A 92 -7.09 8.38 11.52
C ASP A 92 -8.00 9.11 10.52
N ALA A 93 -8.82 10.02 11.02
CA ALA A 93 -9.68 10.85 10.18
C ALA A 93 -9.01 12.15 9.70
N ALA A 94 -7.89 12.55 10.33
CA ALA A 94 -7.30 13.87 10.15
C ALA A 94 -6.45 14.00 8.87
N HIS A 95 -5.96 12.88 8.33
CA HIS A 95 -5.00 12.89 7.22
C HIS A 95 -5.53 12.22 5.94
N ARG A 96 -6.84 11.94 5.87
CA ARG A 96 -7.43 11.22 4.72
C ARG A 96 -7.42 11.99 3.41
N ASP A 97 -7.42 13.31 3.46
CA ASP A 97 -7.37 14.23 2.31
C ASP A 97 -5.95 14.68 1.97
N TRP A 98 -4.94 14.23 2.73
CA TRP A 98 -3.54 14.57 2.52
C TRP A 98 -2.93 13.73 1.38
N VAL A 99 -1.88 14.26 0.75
CA VAL A 99 -0.99 13.47 -0.10
C VAL A 99 -0.38 12.36 0.75
N THR A 100 -0.56 11.11 0.34
CA THR A 100 -0.20 9.98 1.21
C THR A 100 0.91 9.11 0.61
N VAL A 101 1.89 8.74 1.43
CA VAL A 101 2.95 7.79 1.06
C VAL A 101 2.82 6.55 1.94
N PHE A 102 2.64 5.39 1.33
CA PHE A 102 2.61 4.08 1.98
C PHE A 102 3.94 3.37 1.76
N TRP A 103 4.65 3.09 2.85
CA TRP A 103 5.90 2.34 2.80
C TRP A 103 6.02 1.38 3.98
N TYR A 104 5.53 0.17 3.77
CA TYR A 104 5.50 -0.89 4.79
C TYR A 104 5.32 -2.28 4.17
N GLY A 105 5.43 -3.32 5.01
CA GLY A 105 5.18 -4.71 4.63
C GLY A 105 6.36 -5.64 4.92
N HIS A 106 7.56 -5.09 5.09
CA HIS A 106 8.75 -5.90 5.37
C HIS A 106 8.59 -6.73 6.66
N ASN A 107 8.02 -6.17 7.73
CA ASN A 107 7.85 -6.85 9.00
C ASN A 107 6.94 -8.09 8.93
N ASN A 108 6.10 -8.22 7.90
CA ASN A 108 5.28 -9.40 7.66
C ASN A 108 6.09 -10.60 7.13
N LEU A 109 7.30 -10.38 6.60
CA LEU A 109 8.07 -11.36 5.83
C LEU A 109 9.30 -11.90 6.57
N LYS A 110 9.44 -11.57 7.86
CA LYS A 110 10.67 -11.78 8.62
C LYS A 110 11.07 -13.23 8.85
N ASP A 111 10.16 -14.20 8.79
CA ASP A 111 10.47 -15.60 9.05
C ASP A 111 9.50 -16.52 8.29
N PRO A 112 9.99 -17.20 7.23
CA PRO A 112 9.16 -18.10 6.44
C PRO A 112 8.79 -19.40 7.22
N SER A 113 9.42 -19.69 8.35
CA SER A 113 9.09 -20.85 9.18
C SER A 113 7.91 -20.61 10.12
N VAL A 114 7.53 -19.34 10.33
CA VAL A 114 6.36 -18.97 11.14
C VAL A 114 5.19 -18.71 10.21
N ILE A 115 4.31 -19.71 10.10
CA ILE A 115 3.00 -19.56 9.43
C ILE A 115 2.11 -18.70 10.34
N ASP A 116 2.33 -17.40 10.30
CA ASP A 116 1.48 -16.40 10.93
C ASP A 116 0.77 -15.64 9.82
N LEU A 117 -0.54 -15.60 9.84
CA LEU A 117 -1.38 -14.87 8.86
C LEU A 117 -0.97 -13.39 8.75
N GLN A 118 -0.37 -12.81 9.81
CA GLN A 118 0.16 -11.45 9.80
C GLN A 118 1.45 -11.30 8.98
N ARG A 119 2.05 -12.38 8.50
CA ARG A 119 3.33 -12.40 7.77
C ARG A 119 3.20 -12.84 6.31
N ASP A 120 2.00 -13.05 5.84
CA ASP A 120 1.73 -13.43 4.44
C ASP A 120 1.87 -12.22 3.50
N PRO A 121 2.60 -12.31 2.37
CA PRO A 121 2.61 -11.31 1.32
C PRO A 121 1.21 -10.89 0.83
N ALA A 122 0.27 -11.83 0.77
CA ALA A 122 -1.12 -11.55 0.41
C ALA A 122 -1.80 -10.61 1.43
N GLN A 123 -1.47 -10.75 2.72
CA GLN A 123 -1.95 -9.85 3.76
C GLN A 123 -1.41 -8.43 3.58
N VAL A 124 -0.11 -8.27 3.24
CA VAL A 124 0.48 -6.95 2.95
C VAL A 124 -0.28 -6.26 1.82
N LYS A 125 -0.57 -6.98 0.73
CA LYS A 125 -1.32 -6.44 -0.41
C LYS A 125 -2.74 -6.04 -0.02
N ALA A 126 -3.43 -6.87 0.77
CA ALA A 126 -4.77 -6.58 1.26
C ALA A 126 -4.78 -5.35 2.19
N ASP A 127 -3.79 -5.21 3.05
CA ASP A 127 -3.69 -4.08 3.98
C ASP A 127 -3.37 -2.77 3.26
N ILE A 128 -2.51 -2.79 2.24
CA ILE A 128 -2.26 -1.62 1.38
C ILE A 128 -3.56 -1.22 0.65
N ALA A 129 -4.31 -2.18 0.12
CA ALA A 129 -5.59 -1.90 -0.52
C ALA A 129 -6.61 -1.30 0.46
N ARG A 130 -6.66 -1.78 1.71
CA ARG A 130 -7.48 -1.22 2.79
C ARG A 130 -7.06 0.20 3.13
N SER A 131 -5.76 0.46 3.21
CA SER A 131 -5.20 1.79 3.46
C SER A 131 -5.56 2.78 2.35
N VAL A 132 -5.46 2.38 1.09
CA VAL A 132 -5.89 3.21 -0.05
C VAL A 132 -7.39 3.48 0.00
N ALA A 133 -8.21 2.47 0.33
CA ALA A 133 -9.65 2.63 0.46
C ALA A 133 -10.08 3.53 1.62
N ALA A 134 -9.24 3.73 2.64
CA ALA A 134 -9.50 4.60 3.78
C ALA A 134 -9.17 6.08 3.51
N LEU A 135 -8.56 6.41 2.39
CA LEU A 135 -8.37 7.80 1.96
C LEU A 135 -9.72 8.50 1.72
N ALA A 136 -9.74 9.82 1.76
CA ALA A 136 -10.95 10.58 1.47
C ALA A 136 -11.49 10.24 0.07
N PRO A 137 -12.82 10.18 -0.12
CA PRO A 137 -13.40 9.92 -1.44
C PRO A 137 -12.86 10.88 -2.50
N GLY A 138 -12.30 10.31 -3.58
CA GLY A 138 -11.68 11.07 -4.67
C GLY A 138 -10.22 11.47 -4.43
N ASN A 139 -9.62 11.15 -3.28
CA ASN A 139 -8.19 11.35 -3.07
C ASN A 139 -7.39 10.30 -3.86
N THR A 140 -6.78 10.74 -4.95
CA THR A 140 -5.88 9.94 -5.82
C THR A 140 -4.40 10.30 -5.62
N HIS A 141 -4.10 11.24 -4.73
CA HIS A 141 -2.73 11.70 -4.44
C HIS A 141 -2.08 10.79 -3.39
N PHE A 142 -1.66 9.61 -3.81
CA PHE A 142 -0.91 8.70 -2.96
C PHE A 142 0.20 7.99 -3.73
N LEU A 143 1.23 7.55 -3.01
CA LEU A 143 2.29 6.67 -3.49
C LEU A 143 2.31 5.39 -2.69
N VAL A 144 2.51 4.26 -3.37
CA VAL A 144 2.86 2.96 -2.79
C VAL A 144 4.32 2.69 -3.14
N LEU A 145 5.17 2.61 -2.13
CA LEU A 145 6.58 2.28 -2.32
C LEU A 145 6.78 0.77 -2.18
N SER A 146 7.72 0.22 -2.96
CA SER A 146 8.05 -1.20 -2.91
C SER A 146 8.61 -1.61 -1.55
N VAL A 147 8.34 -2.85 -1.15
CA VAL A 147 8.93 -3.48 0.03
C VAL A 147 10.42 -3.75 -0.24
N VAL A 148 11.28 -3.40 0.70
CA VAL A 148 12.73 -3.64 0.61
C VAL A 148 13.10 -4.95 1.30
N ASN A 149 14.15 -5.62 0.80
CA ASN A 149 14.75 -6.78 1.43
C ASN A 149 15.91 -6.38 2.36
N GLN A 150 16.17 -7.23 3.34
CA GLN A 150 17.23 -7.07 4.34
C GLN A 150 18.48 -7.88 3.99
N ASP A 151 19.60 -7.50 4.57
CA ASP A 151 20.84 -8.28 4.52
C ASP A 151 20.83 -9.44 5.53
N LYS A 152 19.87 -10.36 5.36
CA LYS A 152 19.68 -11.55 6.20
C LYS A 152 19.55 -12.81 5.36
N PRO A 153 19.82 -13.98 5.93
CA PRO A 153 19.50 -15.26 5.29
C PRO A 153 18.02 -15.30 4.87
N GLY A 154 17.75 -15.76 3.68
CA GLY A 154 16.41 -15.83 3.09
C GLY A 154 16.06 -14.63 2.22
N GLU A 155 16.71 -13.47 2.37
CA GLU A 155 16.36 -12.21 1.69
C GLU A 155 17.41 -11.71 0.69
N ARG A 156 18.49 -12.45 0.48
CA ARG A 156 19.50 -12.13 -0.53
C ARG A 156 19.10 -12.67 -1.90
N ARG A 157 19.68 -12.17 -2.95
CA ARG A 157 19.42 -12.56 -4.34
C ARG A 157 19.23 -14.07 -4.50
N GLY A 158 18.09 -14.48 -5.05
CA GLY A 158 17.75 -15.87 -5.33
C GLY A 158 17.18 -16.68 -4.16
N GLU A 159 17.17 -16.14 -2.95
CA GLU A 159 16.65 -16.83 -1.76
C GLU A 159 15.09 -16.73 -1.67
N PRO A 160 14.42 -17.60 -0.89
CA PRO A 160 12.95 -17.71 -0.93
C PRO A 160 12.20 -16.43 -0.55
N VAL A 161 12.59 -15.73 0.53
CA VAL A 161 11.93 -14.49 0.96
C VAL A 161 12.20 -13.36 -0.02
N TYR A 162 13.42 -13.31 -0.59
CA TYR A 162 13.73 -12.40 -1.68
C TYR A 162 12.76 -12.56 -2.87
N GLN A 163 12.50 -13.81 -3.30
CA GLN A 163 11.55 -14.07 -4.39
C GLN A 163 10.13 -13.64 -4.02
N ALA A 164 9.70 -13.88 -2.78
CA ALA A 164 8.39 -13.43 -2.29
C ALA A 164 8.27 -11.90 -2.28
N ILE A 165 9.33 -11.18 -1.90
CA ILE A 165 9.37 -9.71 -1.94
C ILE A 165 9.26 -9.21 -3.39
N LEU A 166 10.01 -9.79 -4.32
CA LEU A 166 9.93 -9.40 -5.73
C LEU A 166 8.54 -9.65 -6.31
N GLN A 167 7.95 -10.80 -6.00
CA GLN A 167 6.59 -11.13 -6.44
C GLN A 167 5.57 -10.13 -5.88
N LEU A 168 5.61 -9.85 -4.57
CA LEU A 168 4.74 -8.86 -3.93
C LEU A 168 4.89 -7.48 -4.59
N ASN A 169 6.12 -7.04 -4.81
CA ASN A 169 6.40 -5.75 -5.46
C ASN A 169 5.86 -5.68 -6.89
N ALA A 170 5.96 -6.78 -7.67
CA ALA A 170 5.37 -6.86 -9.00
C ALA A 170 3.83 -6.79 -8.96
N GLU A 171 3.20 -7.43 -7.96
CA GLU A 171 1.74 -7.37 -7.76
C GLU A 171 1.28 -5.97 -7.32
N LEU A 172 2.05 -5.28 -6.47
CA LEU A 172 1.77 -3.89 -6.08
C LEU A 172 1.91 -2.95 -7.28
N ALA A 173 2.94 -3.12 -8.10
CA ALA A 173 3.11 -2.34 -9.33
C ALA A 173 1.95 -2.53 -10.31
N ALA A 174 1.46 -3.76 -10.45
CA ALA A 174 0.30 -4.06 -11.29
C ALA A 174 -1.01 -3.48 -10.73
N ALA A 175 -1.18 -3.48 -9.40
CA ALA A 175 -2.36 -2.93 -8.74
C ALA A 175 -2.39 -1.38 -8.76
N TYR A 176 -1.22 -0.72 -8.74
CA TYR A 176 -1.11 0.73 -8.62
C TYR A 176 -0.20 1.34 -9.71
N PRO A 177 -0.44 1.12 -11.01
CA PRO A 177 0.51 1.46 -12.09
C PRO A 177 0.89 2.95 -12.16
N ASN A 178 0.01 3.85 -11.71
CA ASN A 178 0.25 5.30 -11.70
C ASN A 178 0.76 5.82 -10.35
N ASN A 179 0.63 5.04 -9.29
CA ASN A 179 0.89 5.43 -7.90
C ASN A 179 2.01 4.61 -7.25
N TYR A 180 2.57 3.65 -7.95
CA TYR A 180 3.67 2.82 -7.45
C TYR A 180 5.03 3.41 -7.81
N PHE A 181 6.01 3.24 -6.90
CA PHE A 181 7.41 3.51 -7.18
C PHE A 181 8.29 2.41 -6.57
N ASP A 182 9.17 1.82 -7.39
CA ASP A 182 10.12 0.82 -6.93
C ASP A 182 11.31 1.45 -6.20
N ILE A 183 11.06 1.83 -4.94
CA ILE A 183 12.09 2.40 -4.05
C ILE A 183 13.18 1.37 -3.72
N ARG A 184 12.87 0.07 -3.72
CA ARG A 184 13.83 -1.01 -3.49
C ARG A 184 14.90 -1.02 -4.58
N SER A 185 14.51 -1.16 -5.84
CA SER A 185 15.48 -1.17 -6.95
C SER A 185 16.23 0.15 -7.06
N TRP A 186 15.54 1.26 -6.76
CA TRP A 186 16.21 2.57 -6.72
C TRP A 186 17.27 2.64 -5.63
N LEU A 187 17.02 2.12 -4.41
CA LEU A 187 18.02 2.06 -3.33
C LEU A 187 19.21 1.15 -3.66
N VAL A 188 18.98 0.03 -4.32
CA VAL A 188 20.04 -0.86 -4.82
C VAL A 188 20.95 -0.10 -5.81
N ALA A 189 20.34 0.68 -6.71
CA ALA A 189 21.08 1.47 -7.70
C ALA A 189 21.88 2.64 -7.11
N GLN A 190 21.71 3.00 -5.83
CA GLN A 190 22.54 4.01 -5.17
C GLN A 190 23.93 3.48 -4.72
N ALA A 191 24.17 2.17 -4.84
CA ALA A 191 25.43 1.57 -4.45
C ALA A 191 26.62 2.14 -5.26
N ASN A 192 27.68 2.53 -4.54
CA ASN A 192 28.93 2.91 -5.17
C ASN A 192 29.78 1.65 -5.47
N PRO A 193 29.97 1.27 -6.74
CA PRO A 193 30.70 0.05 -7.09
C PRO A 193 32.19 0.10 -6.72
N ASN A 194 32.75 1.27 -6.42
CA ASN A 194 34.11 1.41 -5.94
C ASN A 194 34.23 1.27 -4.41
N ASN A 195 33.12 1.19 -3.69
CA ASN A 195 33.08 0.85 -2.28
C ASN A 195 32.86 -0.67 -2.16
N PRO A 196 33.77 -1.46 -1.54
CA PRO A 196 33.65 -2.91 -1.46
C PRO A 196 32.34 -3.39 -0.80
N ASP A 197 31.85 -2.70 0.23
CA ASP A 197 30.62 -3.07 0.95
C ASP A 197 29.38 -2.80 0.11
N ASP A 198 29.38 -1.71 -0.65
CA ASP A 198 28.31 -1.40 -1.59
C ASP A 198 28.33 -2.36 -2.79
N ALA A 199 29.53 -2.71 -3.30
CA ALA A 199 29.67 -3.71 -4.36
C ALA A 199 29.14 -5.08 -3.93
N ALA A 200 29.40 -5.49 -2.68
CA ALA A 200 28.83 -6.72 -2.11
C ALA A 200 27.30 -6.64 -1.97
N SER A 201 26.76 -5.50 -1.53
CA SER A 201 25.31 -5.26 -1.48
C SER A 201 24.68 -5.35 -2.86
N LEU A 202 25.30 -4.76 -3.88
CA LEU A 202 24.82 -4.80 -5.27
C LEU A 202 24.79 -6.24 -5.82
N GLN A 203 25.81 -7.06 -5.51
CA GLN A 203 25.83 -8.47 -5.89
C GLN A 203 24.69 -9.25 -5.25
N ALA A 204 24.40 -8.97 -3.97
CA ALA A 204 23.31 -9.59 -3.22
C ALA A 204 21.93 -9.00 -3.53
N ASP A 205 21.85 -7.96 -4.39
CA ASP A 205 20.64 -7.21 -4.73
C ASP A 205 19.96 -6.62 -3.50
N LEU A 206 20.76 -5.95 -2.67
CA LEU A 206 20.37 -5.27 -1.45
C LEU A 206 20.54 -3.75 -1.59
N PRO A 207 19.77 -2.94 -0.87
CA PRO A 207 20.05 -1.52 -0.73
C PRO A 207 21.52 -1.27 -0.36
N ALA A 208 22.13 -0.20 -0.88
CA ALA A 208 23.53 0.13 -0.66
C ALA A 208 23.91 0.08 0.83
N ARG A 209 25.02 -0.60 1.18
CA ARG A 209 25.47 -0.74 2.57
C ARG A 209 25.82 0.60 3.19
N SER A 210 26.37 1.52 2.42
CA SER A 210 26.70 2.88 2.84
C SER A 210 25.47 3.69 3.28
N LEU A 211 24.28 3.34 2.81
CA LEU A 211 23.03 3.97 3.20
C LEU A 211 22.33 3.28 4.39
N ARG A 212 22.88 2.18 4.92
CA ARG A 212 22.32 1.41 6.03
C ARG A 212 23.29 1.34 7.22
N TRP A 213 22.80 1.46 8.46
CA TRP A 213 23.63 1.27 9.64
C TRP A 213 23.57 -0.19 10.16
N ASP A 214 22.52 -0.94 9.83
CA ASP A 214 22.39 -2.39 10.10
C ASP A 214 21.93 -3.15 8.85
N GLU A 215 21.26 -4.29 9.02
CA GLU A 215 20.81 -5.11 7.91
C GLU A 215 19.69 -4.46 7.07
N VAL A 216 18.92 -3.51 7.62
CA VAL A 216 17.78 -2.88 6.95
C VAL A 216 17.67 -1.38 7.17
N HIS A 217 17.95 -0.90 8.39
CA HIS A 217 17.67 0.49 8.74
C HIS A 217 18.64 1.46 8.08
N LEU A 218 18.08 2.55 7.59
CA LEU A 218 18.84 3.58 6.90
C LEU A 218 19.63 4.43 7.89
N THR A 219 20.84 4.82 7.50
CA THR A 219 21.58 5.91 8.15
C THR A 219 20.80 7.22 8.00
N LEU A 220 21.26 8.28 8.67
CA LEU A 220 20.73 9.64 8.47
C LEU A 220 20.82 10.05 6.99
N ASP A 221 21.96 9.79 6.35
CA ASP A 221 22.18 10.09 4.93
C ASP A 221 21.26 9.23 4.04
N GLY A 222 21.08 7.95 4.36
CA GLY A 222 20.16 7.06 3.68
C GLY A 222 18.70 7.54 3.78
N SER A 223 18.25 7.90 4.99
CA SER A 223 16.93 8.46 5.23
C SER A 223 16.70 9.79 4.49
N THR A 224 17.72 10.67 4.51
CA THR A 224 17.67 11.94 3.78
C THR A 224 17.62 11.73 2.28
N THR A 225 18.37 10.75 1.76
CA THR A 225 18.39 10.39 0.34
C THR A 225 17.02 9.89 -0.12
N VAL A 226 16.36 9.03 0.68
CA VAL A 226 14.99 8.55 0.40
C VAL A 226 13.98 9.68 0.50
N ALA A 227 14.07 10.53 1.53
CA ALA A 227 13.19 11.68 1.69
C ALA A 227 13.26 12.65 0.49
N LYS A 228 14.46 12.95 -0.02
CA LYS A 228 14.64 13.72 -1.26
C LYS A 228 13.96 13.05 -2.44
N LYS A 229 14.13 11.73 -2.58
CA LYS A 229 13.48 10.98 -3.67
C LYS A 229 11.97 11.03 -3.58
N ILE A 230 11.38 10.87 -2.38
CA ILE A 230 9.94 11.03 -2.19
C ILE A 230 9.50 12.43 -2.57
N LYS A 231 10.18 13.47 -2.08
CA LYS A 231 9.89 14.85 -2.46
C LYS A 231 9.91 15.06 -3.97
N ASP A 232 10.95 14.61 -4.67
CA ASP A 232 11.05 14.70 -6.12
C ASP A 232 9.87 14.03 -6.83
N LEU A 233 9.41 12.88 -6.31
CA LEU A 233 8.27 12.14 -6.86
C LEU A 233 6.94 12.89 -6.65
N LEU A 234 6.76 13.57 -5.52
CA LEU A 234 5.58 14.37 -5.23
C LEU A 234 5.59 15.66 -6.06
N ASP A 235 6.71 16.37 -6.10
CA ASP A 235 6.87 17.60 -6.88
C ASP A 235 6.64 17.36 -8.39
N ALA A 236 7.17 16.26 -8.94
CA ALA A 236 6.97 15.89 -10.33
C ALA A 236 5.49 15.62 -10.70
N ARG A 237 4.64 15.35 -9.69
CA ARG A 237 3.18 15.16 -9.83
C ARG A 237 2.39 16.43 -9.53
N GLY A 238 3.05 17.50 -9.07
CA GLY A 238 2.41 18.73 -8.64
C GLY A 238 1.61 18.58 -7.33
N TRP A 239 2.05 17.68 -6.44
CA TRP A 239 1.37 17.36 -5.17
C TRP A 239 1.97 18.09 -3.97
#